data_aecbb6bdeac3d89a524b291276e03d41
#
_entry.id   aecbb6bdeac3d89a524b291276e03d41
#
_cell.length_a   1.000
_cell.length_b   1.000
_cell.length_c   1.000
_cell.angle_alpha   90.00
_cell.angle_beta   90.00
_cell.angle_gamma   90.00
#
_symmetry.space_group_name_H-M   'P 1'
#
loop_
_entity.id
_entity.type
_entity.pdbx_description
1 polymer ?
#
loop_
_entity_poly.entity_id
_entity_poly.type
_entity_poly.pdbx_seq_one_letter_code
_entity_poly.pdbx_strand_id
1 'polypeptide(L)' 'MKHETFVYYLLNKPKGVISATEDAQHDTVLDLLDETARHKQVFPVGRLDIDTHGLLLLTNNGDLAHAMLS' A
#
# COMPACT_ATOMS: atom_id res chain seq x y z
N MET A 1 -2.92 14.77 24.31
CA MET A 1 -3.65 14.30 23.11
C MET A 1 -2.65 13.75 22.10
N LYS A 2 -2.98 12.62 21.52
CA LYS A 2 -2.12 12.01 20.54
C LYS A 2 -2.56 12.40 19.14
N HIS A 3 -1.62 12.87 18.34
CA HIS A 3 -1.87 13.16 16.92
C HIS A 3 -1.32 12.02 16.08
N GLU A 4 -2.16 11.51 15.21
CA GLU A 4 -1.73 10.53 14.24
C GLU A 4 -1.45 11.24 12.92
N THR A 5 -0.32 10.92 12.33
CA THR A 5 0.03 11.44 11.03
C THR A 5 -0.35 10.42 9.98
N PHE A 6 -1.32 10.76 9.15
CA PHE A 6 -1.69 9.91 8.03
C PHE A 6 -0.86 10.29 6.82
N VAL A 7 -0.42 9.29 6.10
CA VAL A 7 0.32 9.49 4.85
C VAL A 7 -0.40 8.78 3.72
N TYR A 8 -0.23 9.29 2.52
CA TYR A 8 -0.89 8.78 1.33
C TYR A 8 0.14 8.72 0.20
N TYR A 9 0.25 7.55 -0.42
CA TYR A 9 1.15 7.35 -1.54
C TYR A 9 0.34 6.81 -2.71
N LEU A 10 0.57 7.36 -3.88
CA LEU A 10 -0.04 6.84 -5.10
C LEU A 10 1.07 6.17 -5.90
N LEU A 11 0.99 4.86 -5.98
CA LEU A 11 2.01 4.05 -6.63
C LEU A 11 1.50 3.58 -7.98
N ASN A 12 2.32 3.77 -9.00
CA ASN A 12 2.06 3.11 -10.28
C ASN A 12 2.66 1.71 -10.18
N LYS A 13 1.82 0.76 -9.78
CA LYS A 13 2.26 -0.60 -9.49
C LYS A 13 2.70 -1.29 -10.79
N PRO A 14 3.93 -1.80 -10.86
CA PRO A 14 4.35 -2.60 -12.00
C PRO A 14 3.82 -4.02 -11.90
N LYS A 15 3.90 -4.75 -13.00
CA LYS A 15 3.64 -6.18 -12.98
C LYS A 15 4.74 -6.87 -12.18
N GLY A 16 4.40 -8.00 -11.58
CA GLY A 16 5.38 -8.85 -10.90
C GLY A 16 5.45 -8.66 -9.40
N VAL A 17 4.76 -7.64 -8.84
CA VAL A 17 4.67 -7.47 -7.40
C VAL A 17 3.22 -7.61 -6.95
N ILE A 18 3.02 -8.04 -5.73
CA ILE A 18 1.67 -8.25 -5.21
C ILE A 18 1.23 -7.07 -4.35
N SER A 19 -0.09 -6.86 -4.30
CA SER A 19 -0.71 -5.79 -3.52
C SER A 19 -0.91 -6.27 -2.08
N ALA A 20 0.18 -6.40 -1.36
CA ALA A 20 0.18 -6.89 0.01
C ALA A 20 1.29 -6.20 0.80
N THR A 21 1.26 -6.35 2.11
CA THR A 21 2.31 -5.79 2.96
C THR A 21 3.49 -6.73 3.12
N GLU A 22 3.25 -8.03 2.96
CA GLU A 22 4.34 -9.00 3.01
C GLU A 22 3.93 -10.28 2.27
N ASP A 23 4.93 -11.00 1.79
CA ASP A 23 4.72 -12.28 1.14
C ASP A 23 6.04 -13.05 1.14
N ALA A 24 5.97 -14.36 1.36
CA ALA A 24 7.16 -15.20 1.48
C ALA A 24 7.82 -15.51 0.13
N GLN A 25 7.09 -15.40 -0.96
CA GLN A 25 7.55 -15.86 -2.27
C GLN A 25 7.66 -14.76 -3.31
N HIS A 26 6.99 -13.62 -3.09
CA HIS A 26 6.93 -12.56 -4.09
C HIS A 26 7.28 -11.21 -3.46
N ASP A 27 7.81 -10.32 -4.27
CA ASP A 27 7.98 -8.95 -3.85
C ASP A 27 6.61 -8.28 -3.75
N THR A 28 6.47 -7.38 -2.80
CA THR A 28 5.23 -6.67 -2.57
C THR A 28 5.38 -5.21 -2.95
N VAL A 29 4.24 -4.51 -3.00
CA VAL A 29 4.25 -3.07 -3.28
C VAL A 29 5.05 -2.30 -2.23
N LEU A 30 5.16 -2.80 -0.99
CA LEU A 30 5.96 -2.14 0.02
C LEU A 30 7.46 -2.19 -0.28
N ASP A 31 7.91 -3.21 -0.99
CA ASP A 31 9.32 -3.31 -1.36
C ASP A 31 9.75 -2.21 -2.33
N LEU A 32 8.78 -1.57 -2.99
CA LEU A 32 9.04 -0.48 -3.92
C LEU A 32 9.06 0.88 -3.23
N LEU A 33 8.68 0.93 -1.96
CA LEU A 33 8.60 2.18 -1.21
C LEU A 33 9.89 2.38 -0.41
N ASP A 34 10.16 3.63 -0.07
CA ASP A 34 11.32 3.92 0.76
C ASP A 34 11.05 3.48 2.21
N GLU A 35 12.11 3.55 3.00
CA GLU A 35 12.03 3.11 4.39
C GLU A 35 11.08 3.95 5.21
N THR A 36 10.97 5.24 4.90
CA THR A 36 10.07 6.14 5.60
C THR A 36 8.63 5.69 5.44
N ALA A 37 8.22 5.35 4.21
CA ALA A 37 6.86 4.89 3.95
C ALA A 37 6.58 3.57 4.67
N ARG A 38 7.54 2.64 4.65
CA ARG A 38 7.36 1.37 5.33
C ARG A 38 7.27 1.55 6.84
N HIS A 39 8.04 2.49 7.39
CA HIS A 39 8.01 2.79 8.81
C HIS A 39 6.65 3.35 9.25
N LYS A 40 5.96 4.04 8.35
CA LYS A 40 4.62 4.57 8.63
C LYS A 40 3.53 3.50 8.56
N GLN A 41 3.89 2.28 8.25
CA GLN A 41 2.97 1.13 8.22
C GLN A 41 1.81 1.32 7.25
N VAL A 42 2.13 1.83 6.07
CA VAL A 42 1.12 1.97 5.03
C VAL A 42 0.71 0.59 4.48
N PHE A 43 -0.48 0.54 3.91
CA PHE A 43 -0.99 -0.67 3.29
C PHE A 43 -1.77 -0.29 2.03
N PRO A 44 -1.87 -1.19 1.05
CA PRO A 44 -2.60 -0.86 -0.17
C PRO A 44 -4.11 -0.82 0.08
N VAL A 45 -4.76 0.16 -0.52
CA VAL A 45 -6.21 0.28 -0.50
C VAL A 45 -6.73 -0.33 -1.80
N GLY A 46 -7.33 -1.50 -1.68
CA GLY A 46 -7.70 -2.28 -2.85
C GLY A 46 -6.57 -3.19 -3.29
N ARG A 47 -6.79 -3.91 -4.36
CA ARG A 47 -5.85 -4.92 -4.82
C ARG A 47 -5.80 -4.93 -6.33
N LEU A 48 -4.59 -5.00 -6.86
CA LEU A 48 -4.35 -5.30 -8.27
C LEU A 48 -3.62 -6.64 -8.32
N ASP A 49 -3.97 -7.47 -9.30
CA ASP A 49 -3.34 -8.77 -9.46
C ASP A 49 -1.84 -8.61 -9.73
N ILE A 50 -1.08 -9.66 -9.47
CA ILE A 50 0.36 -9.64 -9.65
C ILE A 50 0.74 -9.29 -11.10
N ASP A 51 -0.06 -9.72 -12.06
CA ASP A 51 0.21 -9.48 -13.47
C ASP A 51 -0.38 -8.16 -13.98
N THR A 52 -1.01 -7.40 -13.11
CA THR A 52 -1.67 -6.15 -13.48
C THR A 52 -0.82 -4.97 -13.07
N HIS A 53 -0.75 -3.97 -13.92
CA HIS A 53 -0.13 -2.69 -13.57
C HIS A 53 -1.21 -1.63 -13.45
N GLY A 54 -0.93 -0.55 -12.71
CA GLY A 54 -1.89 0.53 -12.54
C GLY A 54 -1.68 1.31 -11.26
N LEU A 55 -2.51 2.30 -11.05
CA LEU A 55 -2.42 3.16 -9.87
C LEU A 55 -2.98 2.44 -8.66
N LEU A 56 -2.25 2.51 -7.56
CA LEU A 56 -2.62 1.90 -6.30
C LEU A 56 -2.36 2.90 -5.19
N LEU A 57 -3.38 3.15 -4.38
CA LEU A 57 -3.24 4.03 -3.22
C LEU A 57 -2.76 3.22 -2.04
N LEU A 58 -1.74 3.75 -1.34
CA LEU A 58 -1.27 3.17 -0.10
C LEU A 58 -1.39 4.23 0.99
N THR A 59 -1.88 3.84 2.15
CA THR A 59 -2.08 4.77 3.25
C THR A 59 -2.04 4.00 4.57
N ASN A 60 -1.81 4.71 5.66
CA ASN A 60 -1.96 4.16 7.00
C ASN A 60 -3.28 4.60 7.66
N ASN A 61 -4.18 5.20 6.90
CA ASN A 61 -5.47 5.64 7.39
C ASN A 61 -6.51 4.53 7.21
N GLY A 62 -6.70 3.73 8.27
CA GLY A 62 -7.60 2.58 8.21
C GLY A 62 -9.06 2.97 7.99
N ASP A 63 -9.49 4.09 8.57
CA ASP A 63 -10.87 4.54 8.42
C ASP A 63 -11.17 4.91 6.97
N LEU A 64 -10.24 5.62 6.33
CA LEU A 64 -10.40 5.96 4.92
C LEU A 64 -10.42 4.71 4.05
N ALA A 65 -9.49 3.78 4.31
CA ALA A 65 -9.41 2.55 3.54
C ALA A 65 -10.72 1.76 3.65
N HIS A 66 -11.25 1.64 4.87
CA HIS A 66 -12.50 0.93 5.10
C HIS A 66 -13.65 1.58 4.32
N ALA A 67 -13.73 2.90 4.34
CA ALA A 67 -14.77 3.62 3.63
C ALA A 67 -14.67 3.43 2.12
N MET A 68 -13.47 3.40 1.59
CA MET A 68 -13.27 3.25 0.15
C MET A 68 -13.54 1.84 -0.35
N LEU A 69 -13.38 0.84 0.51
CA LEU A 69 -13.55 -0.56 0.13
C LEU A 69 -14.94 -1.12 0.42
N SER A 70 -15.77 -0.37 1.12
CA SER A 70 -17.13 -0.82 1.45
C SER A 70 -18.16 -0.48 0.37
#